data_88d610b9756bfd580ee80acc3e07e8e7
#
_entry.id   88d610b9756bfd580ee80acc3e07e8e7
#
_cell.length_a   1.000
_cell.length_b   1.000
_cell.length_c   1.000
_cell.angle_alpha   90.00
_cell.angle_beta   90.00
_cell.angle_gamma   90.00
#
_symmetry.space_group_name_H-M   'P 1'
#
loop_
_entity.id
_entity.type
_entity.pdbx_description
1 polymer ?
#
loop_
_entity_poly.entity_id
_entity_poly.type
_entity_poly.pdbx_seq_one_letter_code
_entity_poly.pdbx_strand_id
1 'polypeptide(L)'
;EAEANSAAVSADNMTVEELSLKDVQSDSTDDISEGQAVAAPSTSTADSANDPAIKSIEDIDGKKHTTLNLSNYAKQVNGATWTPNMKVNSAMTIKMQALLDWNHASPGAIDGGWGMNSKKALINFQTMKGLPATGKMDQKTWDALNKNIPANKPVLVTYTITEDDVNTNFANMPAGSEAKSKMKGLYYQDIKEMFGERFHMDVRYLDKLNKNKQYKAGETITVLNTRAPLKQRINRVVANKADKTLYAYNDDKLVATYPTTIGSDATPSPQGSFKIINKVKMPWYKATVGKGADKKIHMLPPGPNSPVGVVWMGLSKPSYGIHGSPKPEGISRQASAGCVRLTNWDVLEVYANIENGATVELK
;
A
#
# COMPACT_ATOMS: atom_id res chain seq x y z
N GLU A 1 10.63 -5.20 -23.69
CA GLU A 1 11.79 -4.29 -23.57
C GLU A 1 11.37 -2.82 -23.60
N ALA A 2 10.53 -2.42 -24.56
CA ALA A 2 10.04 -1.04 -24.64
C ALA A 2 9.22 -0.63 -23.42
N GLU A 3 8.43 -1.54 -22.89
CA GLU A 3 7.62 -1.32 -21.71
C GLU A 3 8.48 -1.11 -20.45
N ALA A 4 9.43 -2.00 -20.22
CA ALA A 4 10.31 -1.90 -19.07
C ALA A 4 11.10 -0.59 -19.08
N ASN A 5 11.56 -0.18 -20.27
CA ASN A 5 12.25 1.09 -20.43
C ASN A 5 11.37 2.29 -20.12
N SER A 6 10.14 2.30 -20.62
CA SER A 6 9.20 3.40 -20.33
C SER A 6 8.83 3.47 -18.86
N ALA A 7 8.67 2.33 -18.19
CA ALA A 7 8.40 2.29 -16.76
C ALA A 7 9.56 2.90 -15.94
N ALA A 8 10.82 2.61 -16.30
CA ALA A 8 11.98 3.20 -15.64
C ALA A 8 12.03 4.72 -15.82
N VAL A 9 11.86 5.21 -17.04
CA VAL A 9 11.84 6.64 -17.34
C VAL A 9 10.71 7.34 -16.60
N SER A 10 9.53 6.74 -16.57
CA SER A 10 8.37 7.31 -15.87
C SER A 10 8.64 7.46 -14.38
N ALA A 11 9.24 6.45 -13.75
CA ALA A 11 9.57 6.49 -12.32
C ALA A 11 10.63 7.55 -12.01
N ASP A 12 11.63 7.71 -12.88
CA ASP A 12 12.71 8.69 -12.70
C ASP A 12 12.24 10.14 -12.86
N ASN A 13 11.20 10.37 -13.64
CA ASN A 13 10.74 11.71 -14.00
C ASN A 13 9.49 12.15 -13.22
N MET A 14 9.14 11.46 -12.16
CA MET A 14 8.01 11.83 -11.33
C MET A 14 8.21 13.14 -10.60
N THR A 15 7.21 14.01 -10.63
CA THR A 15 7.23 15.28 -9.93
C THR A 15 6.62 15.18 -8.53
N VAL A 16 6.97 16.13 -7.67
CA VAL A 16 6.42 16.18 -6.31
C VAL A 16 4.90 16.40 -6.34
N GLU A 17 4.39 17.11 -7.31
CA GLU A 17 2.96 17.37 -7.48
C GLU A 17 2.19 16.09 -7.73
N GLU A 18 2.79 15.14 -8.45
CA GLU A 18 2.18 13.82 -8.69
C GLU A 18 2.07 12.98 -7.42
N LEU A 19 2.90 13.28 -6.45
CA LEU A 19 2.90 12.64 -5.14
C LEU A 19 2.12 13.43 -4.09
N SER A 20 1.50 14.54 -4.47
CA SER A 20 0.81 15.38 -3.52
C SER A 20 -0.47 14.73 -3.00
N LEU A 21 -0.85 15.07 -1.78
CA LEU A 21 -2.10 14.62 -1.17
C LEU A 21 -3.30 15.50 -1.56
N LYS A 22 -3.31 16.05 -2.77
CA LYS A 22 -4.40 16.94 -3.24
C LYS A 22 -5.78 16.30 -3.24
N ASP A 23 -5.81 14.98 -3.47
CA ASP A 23 -7.07 14.23 -3.45
C ASP A 23 -7.46 13.79 -2.04
N VAL A 24 -6.65 14.13 -1.06
CA VAL A 24 -6.85 13.81 0.34
C VAL A 24 -7.56 14.98 1.00
N GLN A 25 -8.54 14.69 1.84
CA GLN A 25 -9.22 15.74 2.60
C GLN A 25 -8.24 16.44 3.54
N SER A 26 -8.15 17.76 3.40
CA SER A 26 -7.09 18.56 4.01
C SER A 26 -7.13 18.63 5.54
N ASP A 27 -8.27 18.41 6.13
CA ASP A 27 -8.45 18.46 7.58
C ASP A 27 -7.99 17.17 8.30
N SER A 28 -7.62 16.17 7.55
CA SER A 28 -7.39 14.84 8.07
C SER A 28 -6.09 14.69 8.86
N THR A 29 -5.06 15.46 8.53
CA THR A 29 -3.74 15.30 9.15
C THR A 29 -3.40 16.38 10.18
N ASP A 30 -4.15 17.46 10.19
CA ASP A 30 -3.86 18.58 11.10
C ASP A 30 -4.23 18.27 12.55
N ASP A 31 -5.13 17.30 12.77
CA ASP A 31 -5.61 16.89 14.07
C ASP A 31 -4.77 15.78 14.74
N ILE A 32 -3.62 15.44 14.18
CA ILE A 32 -2.81 14.32 14.68
C ILE A 32 -2.37 14.52 16.14
N SER A 33 -2.06 15.75 16.52
CA SER A 33 -1.56 16.05 17.86
C SER A 33 -2.65 16.05 18.92
N GLU A 34 -3.89 16.36 18.54
CA GLU A 34 -4.98 16.58 19.49
C GLU A 34 -6.27 15.86 19.12
N GLY A 35 -6.19 14.77 18.44
CA GLY A 35 -7.33 14.08 17.87
C GLY A 35 -8.64 14.37 18.59
N GLN A 36 -9.62 14.84 17.82
CA GLN A 36 -10.93 15.09 18.37
C GLN A 36 -11.74 13.80 18.39
N ALA A 37 -12.36 13.54 19.52
CA ALA A 37 -13.21 12.37 19.66
C ALA A 37 -14.46 12.55 18.79
N VAL A 38 -14.68 11.64 17.86
CA VAL A 38 -15.90 11.54 17.05
C VAL A 38 -16.85 10.49 17.60
N ALA A 39 -16.33 9.60 18.41
CA ALA A 39 -17.06 8.54 19.05
C ALA A 39 -16.40 8.27 20.40
N ALA A 40 -16.98 7.37 21.20
CA ALA A 40 -16.38 7.00 22.48
C ALA A 40 -14.92 6.63 22.28
N PRO A 41 -14.00 7.24 23.02
CA PRO A 41 -12.59 6.92 22.92
C PRO A 41 -12.33 5.49 23.35
N SER A 42 -11.20 4.94 22.92
CA SER A 42 -10.73 3.67 23.44
C SER A 42 -10.60 3.75 24.94
N THR A 43 -10.98 2.69 25.60
CA THR A 43 -10.87 2.60 27.05
C THR A 43 -9.41 2.54 27.47
N SER A 44 -9.14 2.89 28.73
CA SER A 44 -7.81 2.79 29.33
C SER A 44 -7.21 1.38 29.29
N THR A 45 -8.03 0.37 29.04
CA THR A 45 -7.58 -1.03 28.89
C THR A 45 -6.62 -1.21 27.72
N ALA A 46 -6.69 -0.35 26.70
CA ALA A 46 -5.76 -0.41 25.56
C ALA A 46 -4.30 -0.15 25.94
N ASP A 47 -4.03 0.45 27.10
CA ASP A 47 -2.68 0.70 27.59
C ASP A 47 -2.18 -0.37 28.57
N SER A 48 -3.00 -1.36 28.88
CA SER A 48 -2.65 -2.40 29.83
C SER A 48 -1.94 -3.56 29.14
N ALA A 49 -0.87 -4.06 29.73
CA ALA A 49 -0.17 -5.25 29.26
C ALA A 49 -1.07 -6.51 29.26
N ASN A 50 -2.16 -6.49 30.02
CA ASN A 50 -3.14 -7.58 30.08
C ASN A 50 -4.34 -7.38 29.16
N ASP A 51 -4.37 -6.29 28.37
CA ASP A 51 -5.44 -6.02 27.43
C ASP A 51 -5.51 -7.16 26.40
N PRO A 52 -6.70 -7.75 26.19
CA PRO A 52 -6.88 -8.76 25.16
C PRO A 52 -6.46 -8.31 23.76
N ALA A 53 -6.58 -7.02 23.45
CA ALA A 53 -6.16 -6.44 22.18
C ALA A 53 -4.65 -6.60 21.97
N ILE A 54 -3.84 -6.44 23.02
CA ILE A 54 -2.39 -6.65 22.95
C ILE A 54 -2.07 -8.10 22.58
N LYS A 55 -2.82 -9.03 23.14
CA LYS A 55 -2.63 -10.46 22.85
C LYS A 55 -3.04 -10.85 21.43
N SER A 56 -3.90 -10.05 20.80
CA SER A 56 -4.34 -10.29 19.43
C SER A 56 -3.47 -9.62 18.38
N ILE A 57 -2.49 -8.80 18.79
CA ILE A 57 -1.57 -8.14 17.87
C ILE A 57 -0.63 -9.18 17.26
N GLU A 58 -0.60 -9.23 15.94
CA GLU A 58 0.30 -10.11 15.20
C GLU A 58 1.70 -9.48 15.12
N ASP A 59 2.70 -10.34 15.06
CA ASP A 59 4.06 -9.89 14.82
C ASP A 59 4.24 -9.56 13.34
N ILE A 60 4.92 -8.46 13.07
CA ILE A 60 5.38 -8.08 11.74
C ILE A 60 6.88 -8.34 11.68
N ASP A 61 7.31 -9.21 10.76
CA ASP A 61 8.72 -9.63 10.65
C ASP A 61 9.29 -10.16 11.98
N GLY A 62 8.47 -10.85 12.77
CA GLY A 62 8.87 -11.36 14.08
C GLY A 62 9.05 -10.29 15.15
N LYS A 63 8.56 -9.08 14.93
CA LYS A 63 8.64 -7.97 15.89
C LYS A 63 7.30 -7.78 16.58
N LYS A 64 7.33 -7.72 17.90
CA LYS A 64 6.12 -7.53 18.70
C LYS A 64 5.70 -6.06 18.76
N HIS A 65 4.41 -5.87 18.65
CA HIS A 65 3.76 -4.56 18.80
C HIS A 65 3.00 -4.49 20.11
N THR A 66 2.73 -3.28 20.57
CA THR A 66 2.00 -3.06 21.82
C THR A 66 1.12 -1.82 21.71
N THR A 67 0.16 -1.68 22.62
CA THR A 67 -0.63 -0.46 22.80
C THR A 67 -0.16 0.37 23.99
N LEU A 68 0.95 0.00 24.61
CA LEU A 68 1.52 0.79 25.71
C LEU A 68 2.04 2.13 25.19
N ASN A 69 1.83 3.18 25.97
CA ASN A 69 2.33 4.54 25.69
C ASN A 69 1.80 5.18 24.41
N LEU A 70 0.61 4.81 23.96
CA LEU A 70 -0.05 5.49 22.84
C LEU A 70 -0.46 6.91 23.22
N SER A 71 -0.40 7.82 22.23
CA SER A 71 -0.93 9.17 22.37
C SER A 71 -2.46 9.17 22.49
N ASN A 72 -3.03 10.29 22.92
CA ASN A 72 -4.49 10.45 22.95
C ASN A 72 -5.09 10.31 21.54
N TYR A 73 -4.46 10.87 20.53
CA TYR A 73 -4.88 10.69 19.14
C TYR A 73 -4.94 9.21 18.75
N ALA A 74 -3.89 8.45 19.02
CA ALA A 74 -3.85 7.01 18.70
C ALA A 74 -4.95 6.23 19.45
N LYS A 75 -5.20 6.56 20.71
CA LYS A 75 -6.30 5.96 21.47
C LYS A 75 -7.66 6.28 20.85
N GLN A 76 -7.86 7.51 20.38
CA GLN A 76 -9.09 7.91 19.68
C GLN A 76 -9.27 7.14 18.38
N VAL A 77 -8.18 6.95 17.60
CA VAL A 77 -8.23 6.11 16.40
C VAL A 77 -8.69 4.70 16.74
N ASN A 78 -8.05 4.10 17.74
CA ASN A 78 -8.35 2.73 18.15
C ASN A 78 -9.79 2.58 18.64
N GLY A 79 -10.30 3.56 19.39
CA GLY A 79 -11.65 3.53 19.94
C GLY A 79 -12.74 4.06 19.02
N ALA A 80 -12.39 4.58 17.84
CA ALA A 80 -13.36 5.19 16.95
C ALA A 80 -14.41 4.19 16.49
N THR A 81 -15.68 4.60 16.54
CA THR A 81 -16.82 3.81 16.05
C THR A 81 -17.68 4.71 15.18
N TRP A 82 -17.99 4.22 13.99
CA TRP A 82 -18.86 4.98 13.09
C TRP A 82 -20.32 4.90 13.54
N THR A 83 -21.01 6.03 13.50
CA THR A 83 -22.44 6.11 13.72
C THR A 83 -23.07 6.99 12.63
N PRO A 84 -24.36 6.75 12.29
CA PRO A 84 -25.05 7.61 11.32
C PRO A 84 -24.97 9.09 11.73
N ASN A 85 -24.81 9.96 10.75
CA ASN A 85 -24.79 11.42 10.91
C ASN A 85 -23.61 11.98 11.72
N MET A 86 -22.61 11.16 12.04
CA MET A 86 -21.40 11.68 12.70
C MET A 86 -20.57 12.53 11.73
N LYS A 87 -19.87 13.52 12.28
CA LYS A 87 -18.85 14.25 11.55
C LYS A 87 -17.56 13.43 11.56
N VAL A 88 -17.11 13.02 10.38
CA VAL A 88 -15.89 12.21 10.25
C VAL A 88 -14.66 13.11 10.37
N ASN A 89 -13.76 12.75 11.29
CA ASN A 89 -12.47 13.40 11.47
C ASN A 89 -11.33 12.46 11.03
N SER A 90 -10.11 12.93 11.20
CA SER A 90 -8.89 12.17 10.89
C SER A 90 -8.86 10.79 11.59
N ALA A 91 -9.21 10.72 12.86
CA ALA A 91 -9.19 9.47 13.62
C ALA A 91 -10.13 8.42 13.01
N MET A 92 -11.35 8.82 12.64
CA MET A 92 -12.30 7.92 11.97
C MET A 92 -11.81 7.53 10.58
N THR A 93 -11.23 8.46 9.84
CA THR A 93 -10.70 8.18 8.50
C THR A 93 -9.60 7.12 8.54
N ILE A 94 -8.66 7.24 9.46
CA ILE A 94 -7.61 6.21 9.66
C ILE A 94 -8.23 4.86 10.01
N LYS A 95 -9.20 4.84 10.90
CA LYS A 95 -9.89 3.60 11.26
C LYS A 95 -10.55 2.95 10.04
N MET A 96 -11.23 3.74 9.23
CA MET A 96 -11.87 3.25 8.00
C MET A 96 -10.84 2.69 7.01
N GLN A 97 -9.74 3.41 6.81
CA GLN A 97 -8.66 2.96 5.92
C GLN A 97 -8.03 1.65 6.42
N ALA A 98 -7.78 1.54 7.73
CA ALA A 98 -7.24 0.33 8.32
C ALA A 98 -8.18 -0.86 8.18
N LEU A 99 -9.48 -0.68 8.43
CA LEU A 99 -10.47 -1.74 8.26
C LEU A 99 -10.56 -2.20 6.82
N LEU A 100 -10.46 -1.29 5.86
CA LEU A 100 -10.42 -1.63 4.43
C LEU A 100 -9.17 -2.46 4.11
N ASP A 101 -8.01 -2.06 4.59
CA ASP A 101 -6.76 -2.81 4.43
C ASP A 101 -6.89 -4.21 5.05
N TRP A 102 -7.41 -4.31 6.27
CA TRP A 102 -7.60 -5.58 6.96
C TRP A 102 -8.56 -6.53 6.24
N ASN A 103 -9.51 -5.99 5.48
CA ASN A 103 -10.46 -6.77 4.68
C ASN A 103 -9.99 -7.00 3.24
N HIS A 104 -8.74 -6.70 2.94
CA HIS A 104 -8.12 -6.89 1.62
C HIS A 104 -8.78 -6.09 0.49
N ALA A 105 -9.46 -5.01 0.84
CA ALA A 105 -9.85 -3.96 -0.08
C ALA A 105 -8.86 -2.79 0.11
N SER A 106 -7.68 -2.92 -0.47
CA SER A 106 -6.56 -2.03 -0.19
C SER A 106 -6.87 -0.58 -0.57
N PRO A 107 -6.65 0.37 0.35
CA PRO A 107 -6.73 1.80 0.03
C PRO A 107 -5.40 2.38 -0.48
N GLY A 108 -4.38 1.53 -0.72
CA GLY A 108 -3.03 2.00 -0.96
C GLY A 108 -2.37 2.53 0.33
N ALA A 109 -1.52 3.53 0.21
CA ALA A 109 -0.86 4.12 1.36
C ALA A 109 -1.86 4.83 2.28
N ILE A 110 -1.84 4.47 3.55
CA ILE A 110 -2.75 5.04 4.56
C ILE A 110 -2.21 6.37 5.04
N ASP A 111 -3.03 7.41 4.97
CA ASP A 111 -2.61 8.80 5.17
C ASP A 111 -3.57 9.64 6.02
N GLY A 112 -4.73 9.10 6.40
CA GLY A 112 -5.74 9.81 7.16
C GLY A 112 -6.62 10.73 6.33
N GLY A 113 -6.43 10.78 5.02
CA GLY A 113 -7.23 11.58 4.11
C GLY A 113 -8.12 10.71 3.23
N TRP A 114 -9.37 11.13 3.07
CA TRP A 114 -10.34 10.38 2.28
C TRP A 114 -10.29 10.82 0.81
N GLY A 115 -9.36 10.22 0.05
CA GLY A 115 -9.17 10.53 -1.36
C GLY A 115 -9.71 9.45 -2.29
N MET A 116 -9.25 9.49 -3.53
CA MET A 116 -9.69 8.59 -4.59
C MET A 116 -9.51 7.11 -4.25
N ASN A 117 -8.34 6.73 -3.74
CA ASN A 117 -8.05 5.33 -3.44
C ASN A 117 -8.84 4.79 -2.25
N SER A 118 -9.11 5.62 -1.25
CA SER A 118 -9.97 5.25 -0.13
C SER A 118 -11.42 5.06 -0.56
N LYS A 119 -11.93 5.97 -1.39
CA LYS A 119 -13.29 5.84 -1.94
C LYS A 119 -13.44 4.59 -2.79
N LYS A 120 -12.46 4.31 -3.67
CA LYS A 120 -12.46 3.06 -4.46
C LYS A 120 -12.45 1.83 -3.56
N ALA A 121 -11.60 1.83 -2.53
CA ALA A 121 -11.53 0.72 -1.60
C ALA A 121 -12.87 0.45 -0.92
N LEU A 122 -13.58 1.50 -0.53
CA LEU A 122 -14.91 1.35 0.06
C LEU A 122 -15.92 0.77 -0.92
N ILE A 123 -15.97 1.29 -2.15
CA ILE A 123 -16.81 0.74 -3.23
C ILE A 123 -16.47 -0.73 -3.47
N ASN A 124 -15.19 -1.07 -3.55
CA ASN A 124 -14.72 -2.42 -3.81
C ASN A 124 -15.10 -3.37 -2.66
N PHE A 125 -14.96 -2.91 -1.41
CA PHE A 125 -15.39 -3.69 -0.25
C PHE A 125 -16.90 -3.95 -0.29
N GLN A 126 -17.69 -2.93 -0.57
CA GLN A 126 -19.15 -3.09 -0.68
C GLN A 126 -19.50 -4.12 -1.76
N THR A 127 -18.88 -4.02 -2.92
CA THR A 127 -19.02 -5.01 -4.01
C THR A 127 -18.63 -6.41 -3.56
N MET A 128 -17.50 -6.54 -2.89
CA MET A 128 -16.98 -7.81 -2.38
C MET A 128 -17.98 -8.50 -1.42
N LYS A 129 -18.73 -7.71 -0.67
CA LYS A 129 -19.70 -8.21 0.31
C LYS A 129 -21.14 -8.27 -0.21
N GLY A 130 -21.35 -7.94 -1.49
CA GLY A 130 -22.71 -7.93 -2.06
C GLY A 130 -23.59 -6.81 -1.53
N LEU A 131 -22.99 -5.74 -1.01
CA LEU A 131 -23.70 -4.55 -0.55
C LEU A 131 -23.81 -3.53 -1.69
N PRO A 132 -24.80 -2.61 -1.62
CA PRO A 132 -24.85 -1.51 -2.59
C PRO A 132 -23.53 -0.73 -2.61
N ALA A 133 -22.93 -0.60 -3.79
CA ALA A 133 -21.60 0.01 -3.97
C ALA A 133 -21.73 1.54 -4.07
N THR A 134 -22.13 2.17 -2.99
CA THR A 134 -22.41 3.61 -2.94
C THR A 134 -21.16 4.48 -2.79
N GLY A 135 -20.07 3.90 -2.27
CA GLY A 135 -18.88 4.66 -1.89
C GLY A 135 -19.07 5.54 -0.66
N LYS A 136 -20.19 5.35 0.04
CA LYS A 136 -20.50 6.03 1.30
C LYS A 136 -20.59 5.02 2.42
N MET A 137 -20.08 5.41 3.60
CA MET A 137 -20.22 4.57 4.79
C MET A 137 -21.67 4.57 5.24
N ASP A 138 -22.16 3.38 5.58
CA ASP A 138 -23.45 3.17 6.21
C ASP A 138 -23.32 2.08 7.27
N GLN A 139 -24.39 1.84 8.04
CA GLN A 139 -24.34 0.88 9.14
C GLN A 139 -24.05 -0.54 8.65
N LYS A 140 -24.64 -0.95 7.54
CA LYS A 140 -24.41 -2.30 6.97
C LYS A 140 -22.97 -2.48 6.55
N THR A 141 -22.36 -1.48 5.93
CA THR A 141 -20.98 -1.50 5.51
C THR A 141 -20.05 -1.52 6.72
N TRP A 142 -20.33 -0.67 7.72
CA TRP A 142 -19.55 -0.65 8.97
C TRP A 142 -19.60 -1.99 9.69
N ASP A 143 -20.78 -2.58 9.82
CA ASP A 143 -20.93 -3.90 10.44
C ASP A 143 -20.18 -4.98 9.67
N ALA A 144 -20.24 -4.95 8.33
CA ALA A 144 -19.51 -5.89 7.48
C ALA A 144 -17.98 -5.75 7.63
N LEU A 145 -17.47 -4.51 7.71
CA LEU A 145 -16.04 -4.25 7.91
C LEU A 145 -15.54 -4.83 9.24
N ASN A 146 -16.37 -4.86 10.27
CA ASN A 146 -16.00 -5.32 11.60
C ASN A 146 -16.35 -6.79 11.87
N LYS A 147 -17.07 -7.44 10.98
CA LYS A 147 -17.66 -8.78 11.24
C LYS A 147 -16.65 -9.83 11.68
N ASN A 148 -15.49 -9.89 11.05
CA ASN A 148 -14.47 -10.89 11.32
C ASN A 148 -13.24 -10.31 12.01
N ILE A 149 -13.36 -9.10 12.54
CA ILE A 149 -12.28 -8.43 13.25
C ILE A 149 -12.46 -8.66 14.76
N PRO A 150 -11.44 -9.11 15.47
CA PRO A 150 -11.51 -9.21 16.93
C PRO A 150 -11.91 -7.88 17.56
N ALA A 151 -12.81 -7.96 18.54
CA ALA A 151 -13.18 -6.77 19.31
C ALA A 151 -11.92 -6.12 19.90
N ASN A 152 -11.83 -4.80 19.79
CA ASN A 152 -10.71 -4.01 20.32
C ASN A 152 -9.36 -4.26 19.63
N LYS A 153 -9.34 -4.87 18.44
CA LYS A 153 -8.10 -4.95 17.67
C LYS A 153 -7.60 -3.53 17.38
N PRO A 154 -6.40 -3.16 17.86
CA PRO A 154 -5.92 -1.79 17.72
C PRO A 154 -5.50 -1.49 16.28
N VAL A 155 -5.88 -0.32 15.80
CA VAL A 155 -5.47 0.19 14.49
C VAL A 155 -4.06 0.75 14.54
N LEU A 156 -3.76 1.52 15.59
CA LEU A 156 -2.43 2.06 15.84
C LEU A 156 -1.81 1.36 17.03
N VAL A 157 -0.54 1.04 16.88
CA VAL A 157 0.27 0.33 17.88
C VAL A 157 1.62 1.01 18.01
N THR A 158 2.33 0.75 19.10
CA THR A 158 3.71 1.17 19.23
C THR A 158 4.63 0.05 18.75
N TYR A 159 5.72 0.45 18.11
CA TYR A 159 6.76 -0.44 17.62
C TYR A 159 8.11 0.06 18.12
N THR A 160 8.92 -0.84 18.65
CA THR A 160 10.27 -0.51 19.08
C THR A 160 11.25 -0.77 17.95
N ILE A 161 11.93 0.29 17.52
CA ILE A 161 12.92 0.22 16.45
C ILE A 161 14.08 -0.66 16.89
N THR A 162 14.51 -1.57 16.04
CA THR A 162 15.57 -2.53 16.34
C THR A 162 16.92 -2.08 15.75
N GLU A 163 18.01 -2.68 16.25
CA GLU A 163 19.34 -2.53 15.64
C GLU A 163 19.33 -2.98 14.18
N ASP A 164 18.64 -4.07 13.86
CA ASP A 164 18.53 -4.54 12.47
C ASP A 164 17.86 -3.51 11.58
N ASP A 165 16.84 -2.81 12.09
CA ASP A 165 16.17 -1.76 11.34
C ASP A 165 17.16 -0.64 10.96
N VAL A 166 17.92 -0.14 11.95
CA VAL A 166 18.85 0.97 11.71
C VAL A 166 20.08 0.55 10.92
N ASN A 167 20.43 -0.73 10.94
CA ASN A 167 21.56 -1.29 10.19
C ASN A 167 21.18 -1.76 8.79
N THR A 168 19.93 -1.57 8.37
CA THR A 168 19.50 -1.84 7.00
C THR A 168 20.31 -0.98 6.03
N ASN A 169 20.62 -1.54 4.86
CA ASN A 169 21.30 -0.78 3.82
C ASN A 169 20.34 0.27 3.24
N PHE A 170 20.68 1.53 3.39
CA PHE A 170 19.98 2.64 2.79
C PHE A 170 20.88 3.37 1.80
N ALA A 171 20.32 3.97 0.79
CA ALA A 171 21.08 4.75 -0.18
C ALA A 171 20.19 5.76 -0.88
N ASN A 172 20.71 6.96 -1.10
CA ASN A 172 20.01 7.93 -1.95
C ASN A 172 19.92 7.38 -3.38
N MET A 173 18.75 7.56 -4.01
CA MET A 173 18.55 7.13 -5.39
C MET A 173 19.06 8.21 -6.33
N PRO A 174 20.04 7.91 -7.18
CA PRO A 174 20.45 8.84 -8.21
C PRO A 174 19.39 8.92 -9.31
N ALA A 175 19.42 9.99 -10.07
CA ALA A 175 18.59 10.10 -11.26
C ALA A 175 19.20 9.28 -12.40
N GLY A 176 18.33 8.68 -13.22
CA GLY A 176 18.72 7.99 -14.43
C GLY A 176 19.15 6.54 -14.23
N SER A 177 18.93 5.77 -15.28
CA SER A 177 19.18 4.33 -15.26
C SER A 177 20.68 3.98 -15.21
N GLU A 178 21.53 4.79 -15.84
CA GLU A 178 22.97 4.52 -15.84
C GLU A 178 23.52 4.57 -14.40
N ALA A 179 23.22 5.60 -13.64
CA ALA A 179 23.70 5.74 -12.28
C ALA A 179 23.11 4.66 -11.36
N LYS A 180 21.84 4.33 -11.53
CA LYS A 180 21.19 3.24 -10.77
C LYS A 180 21.82 1.87 -11.07
N SER A 181 22.25 1.64 -12.31
CA SER A 181 22.88 0.37 -12.70
C SER A 181 24.22 0.11 -11.99
N LYS A 182 24.85 1.16 -11.50
CA LYS A 182 26.14 1.08 -10.79
C LYS A 182 25.98 0.86 -9.28
N MET A 183 24.75 0.87 -8.77
CA MET A 183 24.47 0.63 -7.36
C MET A 183 24.49 -0.86 -7.04
N LYS A 184 24.76 -1.20 -5.77
CA LYS A 184 24.71 -2.59 -5.29
C LYS A 184 23.28 -3.09 -5.14
N GLY A 185 22.34 -2.20 -4.87
CA GLY A 185 20.93 -2.47 -4.74
C GLY A 185 20.14 -1.17 -4.77
N LEU A 186 18.89 -1.24 -5.19
CA LEU A 186 17.99 -0.08 -5.18
C LEU A 186 17.22 -0.07 -3.86
N TYR A 187 17.98 0.17 -2.79
CA TYR A 187 17.53 0.12 -1.40
C TYR A 187 16.52 1.21 -1.07
N TYR A 188 15.85 1.10 0.07
CA TYR A 188 15.15 2.25 0.65
C TYR A 188 16.13 3.41 0.84
N GLN A 189 15.67 4.62 0.65
CA GLN A 189 16.52 5.79 0.82
C GLN A 189 16.82 6.08 2.29
N ASP A 190 15.85 5.81 3.15
CA ASP A 190 15.97 6.00 4.59
C ASP A 190 15.01 5.08 5.38
N ILE A 191 15.14 5.13 6.69
CA ILE A 191 14.35 4.28 7.59
C ILE A 191 12.85 4.65 7.56
N LYS A 192 12.50 5.91 7.31
CA LYS A 192 11.09 6.33 7.23
C LYS A 192 10.40 5.74 6.01
N GLU A 193 11.10 5.72 4.87
CA GLU A 193 10.57 5.07 3.66
C GLU A 193 10.37 3.58 3.89
N MET A 194 11.32 2.92 4.54
CA MET A 194 11.19 1.51 4.89
C MET A 194 9.98 1.25 5.79
N PHE A 195 9.80 2.05 6.84
CA PHE A 195 8.65 1.89 7.75
C PHE A 195 7.33 2.27 7.07
N GLY A 196 7.31 3.27 6.22
CA GLY A 196 6.12 3.60 5.43
C GLY A 196 5.64 2.39 4.64
N GLU A 197 6.51 1.74 3.91
CA GLU A 197 6.15 0.53 3.17
C GLU A 197 5.79 -0.65 4.07
N ARG A 198 6.59 -0.91 5.11
CA ARG A 198 6.34 -2.01 6.06
C ARG A 198 4.98 -1.91 6.71
N PHE A 199 4.56 -0.69 7.08
CA PHE A 199 3.33 -0.46 7.82
C PHE A 199 2.19 0.10 6.97
N HIS A 200 2.30 0.05 5.64
CA HIS A 200 1.28 0.49 4.67
C HIS A 200 0.87 1.95 4.83
N MET A 201 1.82 2.80 5.20
CA MET A 201 1.57 4.19 5.53
C MET A 201 2.22 5.13 4.52
N ASP A 202 1.56 6.24 4.26
CA ASP A 202 2.21 7.39 3.64
C ASP A 202 3.29 7.92 4.59
N VAL A 203 4.49 8.14 4.08
CA VAL A 203 5.64 8.57 4.90
C VAL A 203 5.35 9.90 5.61
N ARG A 204 4.60 10.79 4.97
CA ARG A 204 4.23 12.08 5.56
C ARG A 204 3.31 11.92 6.77
N TYR A 205 2.38 10.97 6.71
CA TYR A 205 1.53 10.64 7.85
C TYR A 205 2.34 9.99 8.97
N LEU A 206 3.20 9.03 8.63
CA LEU A 206 4.11 8.41 9.60
C LEU A 206 4.95 9.46 10.33
N ASP A 207 5.51 10.42 9.60
CA ASP A 207 6.34 11.47 10.17
C ASP A 207 5.54 12.42 11.08
N LYS A 208 4.35 12.80 10.68
CA LYS A 208 3.44 13.60 11.52
C LYS A 208 3.03 12.87 12.79
N LEU A 209 2.71 11.59 12.68
CA LEU A 209 2.31 10.75 13.81
C LEU A 209 3.44 10.58 14.82
N ASN A 210 4.68 10.63 14.35
CA ASN A 210 5.89 10.44 15.15
C ASN A 210 6.75 11.70 15.21
N LYS A 211 6.10 12.85 15.32
CA LYS A 211 6.78 14.14 15.41
C LYS A 211 7.79 14.13 16.56
N ASN A 212 8.98 14.68 16.31
CA ASN A 212 10.11 14.75 17.25
C ASN A 212 10.79 13.40 17.55
N LYS A 213 10.43 12.33 16.85
CA LYS A 213 11.17 11.07 16.95
C LYS A 213 12.42 11.10 16.06
N GLN A 214 13.48 10.47 16.51
CA GLN A 214 14.76 10.42 15.80
C GLN A 214 14.98 9.10 15.05
N TYR A 215 14.09 8.14 15.21
CA TYR A 215 14.14 6.82 14.58
C TYR A 215 15.43 6.06 14.89
N LYS A 216 15.84 6.10 16.16
CA LYS A 216 17.01 5.37 16.66
C LYS A 216 16.60 4.01 17.20
N ALA A 217 17.54 3.07 17.22
CA ALA A 217 17.33 1.78 17.86
C ALA A 217 16.91 1.95 19.31
N GLY A 218 15.90 1.20 19.75
CA GLY A 218 15.33 1.28 21.08
C GLY A 218 14.25 2.35 21.26
N GLU A 219 14.11 3.25 20.30
CA GLU A 219 13.03 4.25 20.34
C GLU A 219 11.72 3.62 19.89
N THR A 220 10.61 3.99 20.54
CA THR A 220 9.28 3.55 20.14
C THR A 220 8.62 4.57 19.22
N ILE A 221 7.96 4.09 18.19
CA ILE A 221 7.17 4.89 17.25
C ILE A 221 5.76 4.33 17.18
N THR A 222 4.81 5.17 16.79
CA THR A 222 3.43 4.74 16.54
C THR A 222 3.28 4.40 15.06
N VAL A 223 2.74 3.22 14.77
CA VAL A 223 2.57 2.71 13.42
C VAL A 223 1.22 2.03 13.25
N LEU A 224 0.82 1.82 12.02
CA LEU A 224 -0.37 1.04 11.71
C LEU A 224 -0.15 -0.43 12.04
N ASN A 225 -1.16 -1.06 12.63
CA ASN A 225 -1.25 -2.51 12.73
C ASN A 225 -1.76 -3.02 11.38
N THR A 226 -0.90 -3.70 10.63
CA THR A 226 -1.21 -4.08 9.26
C THR A 226 -2.14 -5.30 9.18
N ARG A 227 -2.69 -5.52 8.00
CA ARG A 227 -3.58 -6.65 7.72
C ARG A 227 -2.87 -7.99 7.96
N ALA A 228 -3.66 -8.99 8.35
CA ALA A 228 -3.19 -10.37 8.33
C ALA A 228 -2.97 -10.82 6.87
N PRO A 229 -2.05 -11.75 6.62
CA PRO A 229 -1.82 -12.27 5.27
C PRO A 229 -3.09 -12.83 4.64
N LEU A 230 -3.33 -12.48 3.37
CA LEU A 230 -4.38 -13.13 2.59
C LEU A 230 -3.98 -14.58 2.35
N LYS A 231 -4.89 -15.50 2.67
CA LYS A 231 -4.72 -16.96 2.45
C LYS A 231 -5.83 -17.45 1.56
N GLN A 232 -5.83 -17.00 0.32
CA GLN A 232 -6.83 -17.33 -0.68
C GLN A 232 -6.13 -17.58 -2.01
N ARG A 233 -6.42 -18.68 -2.66
CA ARG A 233 -5.95 -18.93 -4.02
C ARG A 233 -6.46 -17.83 -4.94
N ILE A 234 -5.57 -17.27 -5.75
CA ILE A 234 -5.93 -16.34 -6.81
C ILE A 234 -5.62 -17.04 -8.15
N ASN A 235 -6.65 -17.35 -8.91
CA ASN A 235 -6.53 -17.98 -10.22
C ASN A 235 -6.95 -17.06 -11.37
N ARG A 236 -7.48 -15.89 -11.06
CA ARG A 236 -7.86 -14.88 -12.06
C ARG A 236 -7.74 -13.48 -11.45
N VAL A 237 -7.19 -12.57 -12.22
CA VAL A 237 -7.19 -11.15 -11.88
C VAL A 237 -7.74 -10.35 -13.05
N VAL A 238 -8.41 -9.26 -12.75
CA VAL A 238 -8.91 -8.29 -13.72
C VAL A 238 -8.30 -6.95 -13.40
N ALA A 239 -7.49 -6.42 -14.30
CA ALA A 239 -6.94 -5.08 -14.20
C ALA A 239 -7.79 -4.15 -15.05
N ASN A 240 -8.59 -3.30 -14.40
CA ASN A 240 -9.50 -2.39 -15.07
C ASN A 240 -8.91 -0.99 -15.08
N LYS A 241 -8.61 -0.48 -16.27
CA LYS A 241 -7.99 0.84 -16.45
C LYS A 241 -8.92 1.97 -16.04
N ALA A 242 -10.20 1.86 -16.37
CA ALA A 242 -11.19 2.90 -16.03
C ALA A 242 -11.35 3.04 -14.52
N ASP A 243 -11.39 1.92 -13.81
CA ASP A 243 -11.52 1.89 -12.35
C ASP A 243 -10.19 2.09 -11.63
N LYS A 244 -9.07 1.99 -12.34
CA LYS A 244 -7.72 2.00 -11.76
C LYS A 244 -7.61 1.00 -10.60
N THR A 245 -8.11 -0.21 -10.84
CA THR A 245 -8.24 -1.25 -9.81
C THR A 245 -7.85 -2.61 -10.38
N LEU A 246 -7.13 -3.39 -9.59
CA LEU A 246 -6.92 -4.81 -9.81
C LEU A 246 -7.88 -5.58 -8.92
N TYR A 247 -8.72 -6.40 -9.54
CA TYR A 247 -9.65 -7.30 -8.86
C TYR A 247 -9.05 -8.72 -8.86
N ALA A 248 -8.94 -9.32 -7.69
CA ALA A 248 -8.40 -10.68 -7.54
C ALA A 248 -9.50 -11.67 -7.18
N TYR A 249 -9.58 -12.75 -7.93
CA TYR A 249 -10.62 -13.76 -7.81
C TYR A 249 -10.05 -15.14 -7.50
N ASN A 250 -10.75 -15.85 -6.63
CA ASN A 250 -10.67 -17.30 -6.48
C ASN A 250 -11.93 -17.88 -7.14
N ASP A 251 -11.77 -18.44 -8.35
CA ASP A 251 -12.89 -18.77 -9.23
C ASP A 251 -13.76 -17.52 -9.46
N ASP A 252 -15.02 -17.55 -9.07
CA ASP A 252 -15.92 -16.41 -9.24
C ASP A 252 -15.99 -15.49 -8.01
N LYS A 253 -15.27 -15.84 -6.92
CA LYS A 253 -15.31 -15.08 -5.68
C LYS A 253 -14.25 -13.98 -5.70
N LEU A 254 -14.67 -12.74 -5.55
CA LEU A 254 -13.75 -11.61 -5.35
C LEU A 254 -13.15 -11.68 -3.95
N VAL A 255 -11.84 -11.89 -3.86
CA VAL A 255 -11.14 -12.08 -2.59
C VAL A 255 -10.30 -10.88 -2.16
N ALA A 256 -9.88 -10.06 -3.10
CA ALA A 256 -9.10 -8.86 -2.79
C ALA A 256 -9.19 -7.83 -3.93
N THR A 257 -8.97 -6.57 -3.59
CA THR A 257 -8.88 -5.48 -4.56
C THR A 257 -7.73 -4.56 -4.19
N TYR A 258 -7.11 -3.95 -5.21
CA TYR A 258 -5.93 -3.11 -5.03
C TYR A 258 -5.98 -1.91 -5.97
N PRO A 259 -5.63 -0.70 -5.50
CA PRO A 259 -5.46 0.43 -6.40
C PRO A 259 -4.27 0.16 -7.32
N THR A 260 -4.38 0.56 -8.56
CA THR A 260 -3.34 0.28 -9.55
C THR A 260 -3.19 1.43 -10.53
N THR A 261 -2.00 1.50 -11.12
CA THR A 261 -1.71 2.33 -12.29
C THR A 261 -1.55 1.42 -13.49
N ILE A 262 -2.28 1.69 -14.56
CA ILE A 262 -2.31 0.86 -15.76
C ILE A 262 -2.19 1.74 -16.99
N GLY A 263 -1.05 1.66 -17.69
CA GLY A 263 -0.86 2.37 -18.95
C GLY A 263 -1.02 3.88 -18.85
N SER A 264 -1.03 4.51 -20.02
CA SER A 264 -1.26 5.95 -20.20
C SER A 264 -1.88 6.17 -21.57
N ASP A 265 -2.29 7.40 -21.88
CA ASP A 265 -2.79 7.74 -23.21
C ASP A 265 -1.69 7.62 -24.28
N ALA A 266 -0.44 7.90 -23.89
CA ALA A 266 0.71 7.78 -24.79
C ALA A 266 1.15 6.32 -25.02
N THR A 267 1.03 5.49 -23.98
CA THR A 267 1.38 4.06 -24.01
C THR A 267 0.25 3.26 -23.37
N PRO A 268 -0.85 3.03 -24.10
CA PRO A 268 -1.99 2.32 -23.54
C PRO A 268 -1.65 0.86 -23.25
N SER A 269 -2.27 0.31 -22.22
CA SER A 269 -2.18 -1.13 -21.95
C SER A 269 -2.80 -1.93 -23.07
N PRO A 270 -2.24 -3.09 -23.40
CA PRO A 270 -2.94 -4.04 -24.26
C PRO A 270 -4.25 -4.46 -23.58
N GLN A 271 -5.28 -4.69 -24.38
CA GLN A 271 -6.54 -5.28 -23.89
C GLN A 271 -6.57 -6.76 -24.23
N GLY A 272 -7.23 -7.54 -23.41
CA GLY A 272 -7.41 -8.96 -23.66
C GLY A 272 -7.14 -9.83 -22.45
N SER A 273 -7.01 -11.11 -22.70
CA SER A 273 -6.79 -12.14 -21.68
C SER A 273 -5.41 -12.76 -21.88
N PHE A 274 -4.65 -12.80 -20.81
CA PHE A 274 -3.29 -13.31 -20.77
C PHE A 274 -3.14 -14.29 -19.61
N LYS A 275 -1.96 -14.91 -19.49
CA LYS A 275 -1.62 -15.82 -18.40
C LYS A 275 -0.39 -15.32 -17.66
N ILE A 276 -0.33 -15.59 -16.37
CA ILE A 276 0.91 -15.46 -15.60
C ILE A 276 1.86 -16.58 -16.03
N ILE A 277 3.03 -16.24 -16.54
CA ILE A 277 4.02 -17.22 -17.02
C ILE A 277 5.22 -17.36 -16.11
N ASN A 278 5.53 -16.34 -15.30
CA ASN A 278 6.59 -16.42 -14.31
C ASN A 278 6.32 -15.47 -13.14
N LYS A 279 6.98 -15.74 -12.02
CA LYS A 279 6.86 -14.96 -10.80
C LYS A 279 8.27 -14.81 -10.22
N VAL A 280 8.74 -13.58 -10.10
CA VAL A 280 10.11 -13.29 -9.64
C VAL A 280 10.07 -12.28 -8.48
N LYS A 281 10.65 -12.67 -7.34
CA LYS A 281 10.93 -11.74 -6.25
C LYS A 281 12.27 -11.05 -6.47
N MET A 282 12.34 -9.78 -6.12
CA MET A 282 13.54 -8.97 -6.22
C MET A 282 14.18 -9.09 -7.61
N PRO A 283 13.45 -8.69 -8.66
CA PRO A 283 13.94 -8.84 -10.03
C PRO A 283 15.03 -7.83 -10.36
N TRP A 284 15.97 -8.25 -11.25
CA TRP A 284 16.78 -7.30 -11.98
C TRP A 284 15.91 -6.62 -13.03
N TYR A 285 16.20 -5.37 -13.32
CA TYR A 285 15.43 -4.58 -14.26
C TYR A 285 16.32 -4.16 -15.45
N LYS A 286 15.88 -4.52 -16.64
CA LYS A 286 16.54 -4.14 -17.89
C LYS A 286 15.98 -2.82 -18.38
N ALA A 287 16.72 -1.74 -18.18
CA ALA A 287 16.36 -0.41 -18.67
C ALA A 287 17.02 -0.16 -20.02
N THR A 288 16.22 0.26 -20.98
CA THR A 288 16.69 0.65 -22.29
C THR A 288 16.47 2.15 -22.46
N VAL A 289 17.54 2.91 -22.69
CA VAL A 289 17.52 4.37 -22.78
C VAL A 289 18.02 4.80 -24.15
N GLY A 290 17.37 5.77 -24.76
CA GLY A 290 17.72 6.28 -26.06
C GLY A 290 17.00 5.57 -27.20
N LYS A 291 17.25 6.05 -28.43
CA LYS A 291 16.60 5.55 -29.65
C LYS A 291 17.64 5.21 -30.71
N GLY A 292 17.34 4.21 -31.54
CA GLY A 292 18.17 3.85 -32.66
C GLY A 292 19.60 3.48 -32.28
N ALA A 293 20.59 4.09 -32.92
CA ALA A 293 22.01 3.84 -32.64
C ALA A 293 22.48 4.31 -31.27
N ASP A 294 21.74 5.23 -30.66
CA ASP A 294 22.05 5.76 -29.31
C ASP A 294 21.41 4.94 -28.19
N LYS A 295 20.74 3.85 -28.54
CA LYS A 295 20.11 2.97 -27.58
C LYS A 295 21.14 2.31 -26.66
N LYS A 296 20.97 2.48 -25.36
CA LYS A 296 21.81 1.86 -24.31
C LYS A 296 20.96 1.02 -23.38
N ILE A 297 21.52 -0.09 -22.94
CA ILE A 297 20.88 -1.01 -22.01
C ILE A 297 21.64 -0.93 -20.68
N HIS A 298 20.89 -0.73 -19.60
CA HIS A 298 21.42 -0.74 -18.25
C HIS A 298 20.66 -1.77 -17.41
N MET A 299 21.40 -2.63 -16.75
CA MET A 299 20.82 -3.60 -15.81
C MET A 299 20.79 -2.99 -14.41
N LEU A 300 19.59 -2.78 -13.89
CA LEU A 300 19.39 -2.21 -12.56
C LEU A 300 19.26 -3.33 -11.53
N PRO A 301 19.99 -3.25 -10.40
CA PRO A 301 19.89 -4.26 -9.37
C PRO A 301 18.55 -4.23 -8.65
N PRO A 302 18.21 -5.32 -7.92
CA PRO A 302 16.96 -5.39 -7.19
C PRO A 302 16.86 -4.39 -6.04
N GLY A 303 15.65 -4.12 -5.63
CA GLY A 303 15.35 -3.33 -4.44
C GLY A 303 13.98 -2.69 -4.49
N PRO A 304 13.50 -2.17 -3.34
CA PRO A 304 12.19 -1.52 -3.27
C PRO A 304 12.09 -0.25 -4.14
N ASN A 305 13.23 0.37 -4.45
CA ASN A 305 13.30 1.54 -5.33
C ASN A 305 13.60 1.18 -6.79
N SER A 306 13.52 -0.08 -7.16
CA SER A 306 13.51 -0.48 -8.56
C SER A 306 12.27 0.09 -9.26
N PRO A 307 12.37 0.47 -10.55
CA PRO A 307 11.18 0.87 -11.31
C PRO A 307 10.05 -0.15 -11.30
N VAL A 308 10.37 -1.42 -11.14
CA VAL A 308 9.37 -2.51 -11.03
C VAL A 308 9.13 -2.97 -9.58
N GLY A 309 9.73 -2.30 -8.62
CA GLY A 309 9.57 -2.65 -7.20
C GLY A 309 10.16 -4.02 -6.86
N VAL A 310 9.52 -4.69 -5.91
CA VAL A 310 10.06 -5.92 -5.28
C VAL A 310 9.61 -7.21 -5.96
N VAL A 311 8.69 -7.15 -6.92
CA VAL A 311 8.12 -8.33 -7.58
C VAL A 311 7.84 -8.01 -9.05
N TRP A 312 8.14 -8.97 -9.91
CA TRP A 312 7.70 -9.00 -11.29
C TRP A 312 6.93 -10.30 -11.55
N MET A 313 5.73 -10.18 -12.09
CA MET A 313 4.94 -11.30 -12.57
C MET A 313 4.68 -11.09 -14.06
N GLY A 314 5.37 -11.87 -14.89
CA GLY A 314 5.31 -11.74 -16.35
C GLY A 314 4.04 -12.32 -16.94
N LEU A 315 3.48 -11.64 -17.92
CA LEU A 315 2.33 -12.11 -18.69
C LEU A 315 2.76 -12.89 -19.92
N SER A 316 1.83 -13.68 -20.46
CA SER A 316 2.05 -14.40 -21.73
C SER A 316 2.30 -13.46 -22.92
N LYS A 317 1.93 -12.18 -22.81
CA LYS A 317 2.38 -11.16 -23.74
C LYS A 317 3.78 -10.67 -23.33
N PRO A 318 4.80 -10.84 -24.17
CA PRO A 318 6.16 -10.42 -23.84
C PRO A 318 6.26 -8.95 -23.43
N SER A 319 7.11 -8.66 -22.47
CA SER A 319 7.40 -7.34 -21.92
C SER A 319 6.30 -6.74 -21.04
N TYR A 320 5.19 -7.43 -20.85
CA TYR A 320 4.10 -6.96 -19.96
C TYR A 320 4.06 -7.78 -18.69
N GLY A 321 3.71 -7.12 -17.60
CA GLY A 321 3.66 -7.76 -16.30
C GLY A 321 2.89 -6.98 -15.25
N ILE A 322 2.73 -7.62 -14.11
CA ILE A 322 2.22 -7.01 -12.87
C ILE A 322 3.42 -6.88 -11.95
N HIS A 323 3.64 -5.69 -11.40
CA HIS A 323 4.82 -5.43 -10.60
C HIS A 323 4.59 -4.38 -9.51
N GLY A 324 5.58 -4.20 -8.64
CA GLY A 324 5.56 -3.19 -7.59
C GLY A 324 5.93 -1.79 -8.08
N SER A 325 6.11 -0.89 -7.13
CA SER A 325 6.42 0.52 -7.42
C SER A 325 7.32 1.10 -6.34
N PRO A 326 8.30 1.95 -6.74
CA PRO A 326 9.11 2.69 -5.78
C PRO A 326 8.37 3.84 -5.10
N LYS A 327 7.20 4.23 -5.62
CA LYS A 327 6.46 5.42 -5.17
C LYS A 327 5.00 5.07 -4.89
N PRO A 328 4.70 4.55 -3.70
CA PRO A 328 3.36 4.10 -3.36
C PRO A 328 2.32 5.22 -3.40
N GLU A 329 2.70 6.46 -3.07
CA GLU A 329 1.79 7.61 -3.07
C GLU A 329 1.29 7.97 -4.46
N GLY A 330 2.00 7.53 -5.50
CA GLY A 330 1.64 7.78 -6.89
C GLY A 330 0.66 6.79 -7.50
N ILE A 331 0.35 5.71 -6.82
CA ILE A 331 -0.54 4.68 -7.35
C ILE A 331 -1.91 5.28 -7.67
N SER A 332 -2.40 4.99 -8.87
CA SER A 332 -3.63 5.51 -9.47
C SER A 332 -3.56 6.97 -9.94
N ARG A 333 -2.47 7.68 -9.67
CA ARG A 333 -2.29 9.09 -10.07
C ARG A 333 -1.25 9.27 -11.15
N GLN A 334 -0.38 8.29 -11.32
CA GLN A 334 0.72 8.32 -12.28
C GLN A 334 0.39 7.50 -13.50
N ALA A 335 1.10 7.76 -14.60
CA ALA A 335 1.03 6.95 -15.79
C ALA A 335 2.05 5.80 -15.73
N SER A 336 1.73 4.69 -16.36
CA SER A 336 2.68 3.62 -16.61
C SER A 336 2.82 3.40 -18.13
N ALA A 337 3.77 2.58 -18.52
CA ALA A 337 4.01 2.25 -19.93
C ALA A 337 3.20 1.03 -20.39
N GLY A 338 2.08 0.74 -19.77
CA GLY A 338 1.19 -0.37 -20.12
C GLY A 338 1.15 -1.49 -19.10
N CYS A 339 2.17 -1.66 -18.26
CA CYS A 339 2.18 -2.63 -17.17
C CYS A 339 1.19 -2.25 -16.06
N VAL A 340 0.85 -3.24 -15.27
CA VAL A 340 0.01 -3.10 -14.08
C VAL A 340 0.89 -2.89 -12.86
N ARG A 341 0.82 -1.71 -12.29
CA ARG A 341 1.67 -1.29 -11.17
C ARG A 341 0.88 -1.22 -9.89
N LEU A 342 1.37 -1.87 -8.85
CA LEU A 342 0.80 -1.88 -7.50
C LEU A 342 1.82 -1.30 -6.50
N THR A 343 1.38 -0.98 -5.29
CA THR A 343 2.34 -0.75 -4.21
C THR A 343 3.14 -2.02 -3.96
N ASN A 344 4.34 -1.89 -3.39
CA ASN A 344 5.16 -3.05 -3.09
C ASN A 344 4.47 -4.03 -2.13
N TRP A 345 3.78 -3.54 -1.11
CA TRP A 345 3.08 -4.43 -0.17
C TRP A 345 1.87 -5.12 -0.80
N ASP A 346 1.16 -4.45 -1.68
CA ASP A 346 0.03 -5.03 -2.38
C ASP A 346 0.48 -6.10 -3.39
N VAL A 347 1.53 -5.82 -4.15
CA VAL A 347 2.03 -6.80 -5.12
C VAL A 347 2.59 -8.04 -4.43
N LEU A 348 3.17 -7.91 -3.24
CA LEU A 348 3.62 -9.06 -2.45
C LEU A 348 2.45 -9.94 -2.02
N GLU A 349 1.31 -9.34 -1.67
CA GLU A 349 0.11 -10.12 -1.32
C GLU A 349 -0.43 -10.87 -2.54
N VAL A 350 -0.50 -10.24 -3.69
CA VAL A 350 -0.89 -10.91 -4.94
C VAL A 350 0.08 -12.04 -5.25
N TYR A 351 1.38 -11.77 -5.20
CA TYR A 351 2.42 -12.76 -5.47
C TYR A 351 2.29 -14.00 -4.58
N ALA A 352 2.01 -13.81 -3.31
CA ALA A 352 1.92 -14.90 -2.34
C ALA A 352 0.73 -15.84 -2.61
N ASN A 353 -0.30 -15.38 -3.31
CA ASN A 353 -1.55 -16.12 -3.49
C ASN A 353 -1.86 -16.48 -4.94
N ILE A 354 -1.28 -15.79 -5.91
CA ILE A 354 -1.55 -16.06 -7.33
C ILE A 354 -0.76 -17.28 -7.81
N GLU A 355 -1.39 -18.10 -8.61
CA GLU A 355 -0.72 -19.27 -9.19
C GLU A 355 -0.18 -18.98 -10.59
N ASN A 356 0.87 -19.70 -10.98
CA ASN A 356 1.32 -19.71 -12.37
C ASN A 356 0.19 -20.24 -13.25
N GLY A 357 0.02 -19.61 -14.42
CA GLY A 357 -1.08 -19.96 -15.30
C GLY A 357 -2.39 -19.24 -14.98
N ALA A 358 -2.44 -18.45 -13.90
CA ALA A 358 -3.62 -17.65 -13.59
C ALA A 358 -3.97 -16.73 -14.76
N THR A 359 -5.25 -16.54 -14.99
CA THR A 359 -5.75 -15.64 -16.04
C THR A 359 -5.63 -14.19 -15.60
N VAL A 360 -5.13 -13.37 -16.50
CA VAL A 360 -5.03 -11.91 -16.31
C VAL A 360 -5.83 -11.23 -17.42
N GLU A 361 -6.93 -10.60 -17.05
CA GLU A 361 -7.75 -9.83 -17.98
C GLU A 361 -7.35 -8.36 -17.87
N LEU A 362 -6.96 -7.74 -18.98
CA LEU A 362 -6.67 -6.31 -19.08
C LEU A 362 -7.82 -5.64 -19.82
N LYS A 363 -8.50 -4.70 -19.13
CA LYS A 363 -9.68 -4.00 -19.65
C LYS A 363 -9.48 -2.50 -19.68
#